data_71cb0f6e1599c1eade8c556dc371cd4b
#
_entry.id   71cb0f6e1599c1eade8c556dc371cd4b
#
_cell.length_a   1.000
_cell.length_b   1.000
_cell.length_c   1.000
_cell.angle_alpha   90.00
_cell.angle_beta   90.00
_cell.angle_gamma   90.00
#
_symmetry.space_group_name_H-M   'P 1'
#
loop_
_entity.id
_entity.type
_entity.pdbx_description
1 polymer ?
#
loop_
_entity_poly.entity_id
_entity_poly.type
_entity_poly.pdbx_seq_one_letter_code
_entity_poly.pdbx_strand_id
1 'polypeptide(L)'
;PGHLFFSRSGILYIVPFDADKLEVTGQPVPVVQGVYSETTTGITNYVVSDNGTLVYLPGAVEGESRKIVKISLTGETTVIDSGSHPYIEPKLSPDNKKIAVVIRDGENFDIWIFNIASRTLNKLTFGGLNRTPLWSPDGKSIAFFRRTKDGKTGIFVKPSDGSDDEKMIYDAVDIRVYLNHWSRDGKFLLVDNLTKNSQSDMLVISLTGDKTPWKYLDTPRDEYESSLSPNGKWVSYLSDEAGSYQIYVRSFPEKEGKWQISNDVAEEPRWSPDGKFLYYRKSSQIMAVPVTTDKTFSAGVPVVLLKSFPAQNVDSGISYDITSDGQYFVTTQPAKGVSYKNISVVLNWTEEVKAMTTADNK
;
A
#
# COMPACT_ATOMS: atom_id res chain seq x y z
N PRO A 1 -2.68 41.50 -9.09
CA PRO A 1 -3.11 40.17 -9.51
C PRO A 1 -2.30 39.14 -8.74
N GLY A 2 -2.99 38.17 -8.12
CA GLY A 2 -2.40 37.08 -7.40
C GLY A 2 -1.99 35.95 -8.35
N HIS A 3 -1.37 34.92 -7.77
CA HIS A 3 -1.04 33.69 -8.48
C HIS A 3 -1.39 32.50 -7.59
N LEU A 4 -1.87 31.42 -8.20
CA LEU A 4 -1.99 30.13 -7.55
C LEU A 4 -0.77 29.27 -7.88
N PHE A 5 -0.27 28.59 -6.87
CA PHE A 5 0.75 27.56 -7.00
C PHE A 5 0.08 26.19 -6.88
N PHE A 6 0.40 25.31 -7.79
CA PHE A 6 -0.04 23.93 -7.72
C PHE A 6 1.01 23.00 -8.32
N SER A 7 0.98 21.75 -7.95
CA SER A 7 1.89 20.74 -8.50
C SER A 7 1.17 19.71 -9.32
N ARG A 8 1.86 19.18 -10.32
CA ARG A 8 1.41 18.06 -11.13
C ARG A 8 2.63 17.25 -11.56
N SER A 9 2.66 15.96 -11.21
CA SER A 9 3.73 15.04 -11.60
C SER A 9 5.14 15.56 -11.31
N GLY A 10 5.38 16.07 -10.11
CA GLY A 10 6.69 16.58 -9.67
C GLY A 10 7.13 17.89 -10.30
N ILE A 11 6.23 18.56 -11.00
CA ILE A 11 6.45 19.90 -11.55
C ILE A 11 5.58 20.89 -10.79
N LEU A 12 6.16 21.96 -10.29
CA LEU A 12 5.42 23.06 -9.70
C LEU A 12 5.06 24.05 -10.81
N TYR A 13 3.78 24.40 -10.84
CA TYR A 13 3.21 25.36 -11.77
C TYR A 13 2.74 26.60 -11.04
N ILE A 14 2.75 27.69 -11.76
CA ILE A 14 2.10 28.94 -11.37
C ILE A 14 1.04 29.31 -12.40
N VAL A 15 -0.08 29.85 -11.93
CA VAL A 15 -1.13 30.34 -12.80
C VAL A 15 -1.65 31.68 -12.28
N PRO A 16 -1.85 32.71 -13.14
CA PRO A 16 -2.46 33.98 -12.74
C PRO A 16 -3.86 33.76 -12.20
N PHE A 17 -4.17 34.35 -11.06
CA PHE A 17 -5.43 34.17 -10.34
C PHE A 17 -5.98 35.48 -9.82
N ASP A 18 -7.25 35.74 -10.08
CA ASP A 18 -7.98 36.87 -9.51
C ASP A 18 -8.66 36.38 -8.21
N ALA A 19 -8.13 36.81 -7.07
CA ALA A 19 -8.61 36.39 -5.76
C ALA A 19 -9.99 36.97 -5.41
N ASP A 20 -10.36 38.13 -6.01
CA ASP A 20 -11.66 38.77 -5.76
C ASP A 20 -12.78 38.06 -6.53
N LYS A 21 -12.47 37.56 -7.72
CA LYS A 21 -13.43 36.82 -8.56
C LYS A 21 -13.33 35.31 -8.39
N LEU A 22 -12.30 34.80 -7.73
CA LEU A 22 -11.97 33.38 -7.61
C LEU A 22 -11.80 32.68 -8.98
N GLU A 23 -11.16 33.36 -9.93
CA GLU A 23 -11.01 32.90 -11.30
C GLU A 23 -9.53 32.81 -11.71
N VAL A 24 -9.20 31.77 -12.49
CA VAL A 24 -7.92 31.65 -13.18
C VAL A 24 -7.93 32.55 -14.41
N THR A 25 -6.96 33.46 -14.53
CA THR A 25 -6.94 34.51 -15.57
C THR A 25 -5.89 34.29 -16.67
N GLY A 26 -5.18 33.14 -16.64
CA GLY A 26 -4.15 32.82 -17.63
C GLY A 26 -3.83 31.35 -17.74
N GLN A 27 -2.82 30.98 -18.50
CA GLN A 27 -2.35 29.61 -18.63
C GLN A 27 -1.33 29.26 -17.55
N PRO A 28 -1.31 28.00 -17.06
CA PRO A 28 -0.29 27.52 -16.13
C PRO A 28 1.10 27.51 -16.77
N VAL A 29 2.08 28.02 -16.06
CA VAL A 29 3.50 28.02 -16.48
C VAL A 29 4.29 27.12 -15.52
N PRO A 30 5.08 26.14 -16.03
CA PRO A 30 5.96 25.32 -15.18
C PRO A 30 7.13 26.17 -14.67
N VAL A 31 7.38 26.14 -13.35
CA VAL A 31 8.40 26.99 -12.72
C VAL A 31 9.50 26.20 -12.00
N VAL A 32 9.21 25.02 -11.47
CA VAL A 32 10.20 24.14 -10.84
C VAL A 32 9.93 22.71 -11.22
N GLN A 33 10.97 21.99 -11.65
CA GLN A 33 10.89 20.56 -11.96
C GLN A 33 11.65 19.74 -10.91
N GLY A 34 11.26 18.46 -10.74
CA GLY A 34 11.92 17.57 -9.81
C GLY A 34 11.61 17.87 -8.34
N VAL A 35 10.40 18.33 -8.04
CA VAL A 35 9.87 18.45 -6.69
C VAL A 35 9.30 17.11 -6.27
N TYR A 36 9.73 16.58 -5.12
CA TYR A 36 9.20 15.34 -4.60
C TYR A 36 7.69 15.42 -4.41
N SER A 37 6.99 14.48 -5.00
CA SER A 37 5.54 14.38 -4.96
C SER A 37 5.12 12.94 -4.71
N GLU A 38 4.19 12.74 -3.78
CA GLU A 38 3.54 11.46 -3.56
C GLU A 38 2.41 11.28 -4.58
N THR A 39 2.44 10.21 -5.34
CA THR A 39 1.40 9.96 -6.35
C THR A 39 0.09 9.47 -5.74
N THR A 40 0.14 8.92 -4.55
CA THR A 40 -1.00 8.35 -3.84
C THR A 40 -1.87 9.42 -3.19
N THR A 41 -1.25 10.36 -2.49
CA THR A 41 -1.95 11.45 -1.79
C THR A 41 -2.04 12.73 -2.61
N GLY A 42 -1.22 12.84 -3.66
CA GLY A 42 -1.05 14.07 -4.41
C GLY A 42 -0.23 15.14 -3.66
N ILE A 43 0.30 14.81 -2.47
CA ILE A 43 1.09 15.74 -1.69
C ILE A 43 2.42 16.00 -2.39
N THR A 44 2.73 17.29 -2.56
CA THR A 44 4.01 17.75 -3.06
C THR A 44 4.71 18.56 -1.99
N ASN A 45 5.96 18.22 -1.71
CA ASN A 45 6.71 18.80 -0.60
C ASN A 45 7.37 20.14 -1.00
N TYR A 46 6.62 21.20 -0.89
CA TYR A 46 7.10 22.57 -1.05
C TYR A 46 6.36 23.55 -0.14
N VAL A 47 6.97 24.67 0.13
CA VAL A 47 6.36 25.82 0.79
C VAL A 47 6.94 27.12 0.22
N VAL A 48 6.10 28.12 0.09
CA VAL A 48 6.49 29.47 -0.32
C VAL A 48 6.19 30.41 0.83
N SER A 49 7.19 31.21 1.24
CA SER A 49 7.03 32.21 2.28
C SER A 49 6.52 33.53 1.71
N ASP A 50 5.98 34.39 2.57
CA ASP A 50 5.46 35.72 2.19
C ASP A 50 6.52 36.63 1.56
N ASN A 51 7.80 36.44 1.92
CA ASN A 51 8.93 37.20 1.37
C ASN A 51 9.48 36.61 0.06
N GLY A 52 8.79 35.61 -0.53
CA GLY A 52 9.16 35.05 -1.82
C GLY A 52 10.30 34.04 -1.78
N THR A 53 10.52 33.38 -0.65
CA THR A 53 11.42 32.22 -0.58
C THR A 53 10.67 30.93 -0.84
N LEU A 54 11.09 30.13 -1.83
CA LEU A 54 10.63 28.79 -2.06
C LEU A 54 11.54 27.79 -1.37
N VAL A 55 10.96 26.91 -0.58
CA VAL A 55 11.64 25.74 -0.01
C VAL A 55 10.95 24.50 -0.55
N TYR A 56 11.71 23.55 -1.09
CA TYR A 56 11.15 22.29 -1.58
C TYR A 56 12.10 21.12 -1.37
N LEU A 57 11.54 19.95 -1.35
CA LEU A 57 12.28 18.69 -1.30
C LEU A 57 12.55 18.26 -2.75
N PRO A 58 13.81 18.30 -3.23
CA PRO A 58 14.12 17.80 -4.57
C PRO A 58 14.02 16.27 -4.57
N GLY A 59 13.37 15.71 -5.59
CA GLY A 59 13.23 14.28 -5.73
C GLY A 59 12.46 13.90 -6.98
N ALA A 60 12.42 12.61 -7.25
CA ALA A 60 11.55 12.05 -8.27
C ALA A 60 10.11 12.00 -7.74
N VAL A 61 9.16 11.98 -8.67
CA VAL A 61 7.77 11.65 -8.36
C VAL A 61 7.74 10.24 -7.78
N GLU A 62 7.12 10.06 -6.62
CA GLU A 62 6.90 8.73 -6.06
C GLU A 62 6.02 7.94 -7.04
N GLY A 63 6.44 6.74 -7.39
CA GLY A 63 5.82 5.95 -8.47
C GLY A 63 6.74 5.70 -9.65
N GLU A 64 7.96 6.30 -9.67
CA GLU A 64 9.00 5.88 -10.60
C GLU A 64 9.51 4.48 -10.25
N SER A 65 10.16 3.86 -11.23
CA SER A 65 10.65 2.48 -11.21
C SER A 65 11.12 1.97 -9.85
N ARG A 66 10.59 0.84 -9.43
CA ARG A 66 10.94 0.15 -8.19
C ARG A 66 11.55 -1.22 -8.51
N LYS A 67 12.47 -1.66 -7.67
CA LYS A 67 13.04 -3.03 -7.71
C LYS A 67 12.17 -3.93 -6.85
N ILE A 68 12.01 -5.17 -7.26
CA ILE A 68 11.53 -6.23 -6.38
C ILE A 68 12.76 -6.83 -5.70
N VAL A 69 12.75 -6.89 -4.38
CA VAL A 69 13.87 -7.41 -3.57
C VAL A 69 13.39 -8.44 -2.57
N LYS A 70 14.28 -9.37 -2.22
CA LYS A 70 14.14 -10.20 -1.02
C LYS A 70 15.18 -9.78 0.02
N ILE A 71 14.78 -9.75 1.26
CA ILE A 71 15.60 -9.35 2.41
C ILE A 71 15.61 -10.49 3.40
N SER A 72 16.79 -11.00 3.74
CA SER A 72 16.93 -12.07 4.73
C SER A 72 16.58 -11.57 6.14
N LEU A 73 16.35 -12.49 7.08
CA LEU A 73 16.14 -12.15 8.49
C LEU A 73 17.35 -11.44 9.13
N THR A 74 18.53 -11.51 8.50
CA THR A 74 19.73 -10.77 8.92
C THR A 74 19.92 -9.42 8.22
N GLY A 75 18.99 -9.05 7.31
CA GLY A 75 19.00 -7.76 6.60
C GLY A 75 19.75 -7.75 5.27
N GLU A 76 20.26 -8.90 4.82
CA GLU A 76 20.91 -9.00 3.52
C GLU A 76 19.88 -8.90 2.39
N THR A 77 20.10 -7.96 1.46
CA THR A 77 19.18 -7.68 0.36
C THR A 77 19.66 -8.30 -0.94
N THR A 78 18.81 -9.06 -1.60
CA THR A 78 19.02 -9.60 -2.94
C THR A 78 17.96 -9.05 -3.91
N VAL A 79 18.39 -8.55 -5.07
CA VAL A 79 17.49 -8.06 -6.12
C VAL A 79 16.90 -9.24 -6.89
N ILE A 80 15.57 -9.33 -6.90
CA ILE A 80 14.82 -10.29 -7.72
C ILE A 80 14.58 -9.70 -9.10
N ASP A 81 14.12 -8.44 -9.17
CA ASP A 81 14.00 -7.69 -10.43
C ASP A 81 14.60 -6.30 -10.28
N SER A 82 15.37 -5.88 -11.28
CA SER A 82 16.13 -4.62 -11.25
C SER A 82 15.27 -3.35 -11.33
N GLY A 83 13.98 -3.51 -11.64
CA GLY A 83 13.00 -2.44 -11.64
C GLY A 83 12.97 -1.64 -12.95
N SER A 84 11.88 -1.80 -13.66
CA SER A 84 11.51 -0.99 -14.82
C SER A 84 10.10 -0.42 -14.69
N HIS A 85 9.40 -0.76 -13.61
CA HIS A 85 8.00 -0.43 -13.38
C HIS A 85 7.76 0.11 -11.96
N PRO A 86 6.70 0.88 -11.73
CA PRO A 86 6.28 1.34 -10.41
C PRO A 86 5.55 0.21 -9.65
N TYR A 87 6.29 -0.84 -9.28
CA TYR A 87 5.77 -1.98 -8.55
C TYR A 87 5.27 -1.60 -7.16
N ILE A 88 4.05 -1.98 -6.82
CA ILE A 88 3.48 -1.89 -5.48
C ILE A 88 2.78 -3.20 -5.10
N GLU A 89 2.49 -3.39 -3.82
CA GLU A 89 1.72 -4.52 -3.27
C GLU A 89 2.23 -5.91 -3.71
N PRO A 90 3.52 -6.24 -3.52
CA PRO A 90 4.04 -7.54 -3.91
C PRO A 90 3.45 -8.66 -3.07
N LYS A 91 3.00 -9.74 -3.70
CA LYS A 91 2.49 -10.96 -3.05
C LYS A 91 3.09 -12.18 -3.68
N LEU A 92 3.76 -13.00 -2.87
CA LEU A 92 4.35 -14.27 -3.30
C LEU A 92 3.27 -15.33 -3.55
N SER A 93 3.47 -16.12 -4.60
CA SER A 93 2.72 -17.37 -4.75
C SER A 93 3.11 -18.36 -3.63
N PRO A 94 2.19 -19.27 -3.22
CA PRO A 94 2.48 -20.22 -2.14
C PRO A 94 3.71 -21.10 -2.36
N ASP A 95 4.10 -21.32 -3.61
CA ASP A 95 5.30 -22.07 -4.00
C ASP A 95 6.56 -21.20 -4.17
N ASN A 96 6.48 -19.89 -3.88
CA ASN A 96 7.55 -18.88 -4.03
C ASN A 96 8.10 -18.72 -5.45
N LYS A 97 7.40 -19.18 -6.51
CA LYS A 97 7.91 -19.11 -7.88
C LYS A 97 7.45 -17.87 -8.64
N LYS A 98 6.35 -17.26 -8.20
CA LYS A 98 5.75 -16.09 -8.83
C LYS A 98 5.48 -14.99 -7.81
N ILE A 99 5.41 -13.75 -8.29
CA ILE A 99 5.02 -12.59 -7.49
C ILE A 99 3.89 -11.89 -8.23
N ALA A 100 2.73 -11.76 -7.60
CA ALA A 100 1.72 -10.82 -8.06
C ALA A 100 2.11 -9.43 -7.60
N VAL A 101 2.10 -8.46 -8.51
CA VAL A 101 2.41 -7.06 -8.25
C VAL A 101 1.35 -6.18 -8.90
N VAL A 102 1.11 -5.02 -8.31
CA VAL A 102 0.32 -3.98 -8.95
C VAL A 102 1.28 -3.02 -9.67
N ILE A 103 0.94 -2.66 -10.90
CA ILE A 103 1.65 -1.63 -11.68
C ILE A 103 0.67 -0.52 -12.00
N ARG A 104 1.08 0.71 -11.68
CA ARG A 104 0.35 1.92 -12.06
C ARG A 104 0.74 2.37 -13.45
N ASP A 105 -0.26 2.65 -14.29
CA ASP A 105 -0.10 3.27 -15.61
C ASP A 105 -1.13 4.40 -15.75
N GLY A 106 -0.70 5.62 -15.53
CA GLY A 106 -1.58 6.78 -15.44
C GLY A 106 -2.57 6.65 -14.29
N GLU A 107 -3.86 6.62 -14.61
CA GLU A 107 -4.95 6.41 -13.63
C GLU A 107 -5.34 4.94 -13.45
N ASN A 108 -4.79 4.04 -14.25
CA ASN A 108 -5.06 2.61 -14.17
C ASN A 108 -4.07 1.94 -13.21
N PHE A 109 -4.59 0.95 -12.49
CA PHE A 109 -3.79 0.04 -11.69
C PHE A 109 -4.14 -1.36 -12.14
N ASP A 110 -3.14 -2.11 -12.60
CA ASP A 110 -3.35 -3.47 -13.05
C ASP A 110 -2.43 -4.45 -12.33
N ILE A 111 -2.94 -5.65 -12.14
CA ILE A 111 -2.20 -6.75 -11.53
C ILE A 111 -1.40 -7.46 -12.60
N TRP A 112 -0.14 -7.71 -12.30
CA TRP A 112 0.80 -8.43 -13.14
C TRP A 112 1.40 -9.59 -12.38
N ILE A 113 1.74 -10.65 -13.08
CA ILE A 113 2.40 -11.84 -12.54
C ILE A 113 3.85 -11.87 -13.01
N PHE A 114 4.77 -11.67 -12.08
CA PHE A 114 6.20 -11.81 -12.32
C PHE A 114 6.63 -13.25 -12.04
N ASN A 115 7.23 -13.92 -13.00
CA ASN A 115 7.83 -15.25 -12.82
C ASN A 115 9.30 -15.07 -12.46
N ILE A 116 9.71 -15.58 -11.28
CA ILE A 116 11.05 -15.35 -10.72
C ILE A 116 12.12 -16.06 -11.54
N ALA A 117 11.87 -17.28 -12.03
CA ALA A 117 12.84 -18.07 -12.75
C ALA A 117 13.08 -17.56 -14.18
N SER A 118 12.01 -17.31 -14.94
CA SER A 118 12.10 -16.82 -16.33
C SER A 118 12.26 -15.30 -16.43
N ARG A 119 12.05 -14.56 -15.32
CA ARG A 119 12.02 -13.09 -15.27
C ARG A 119 11.01 -12.47 -16.26
N THR A 120 9.92 -13.18 -16.52
CA THR A 120 8.84 -12.69 -17.36
C THR A 120 7.76 -12.02 -16.51
N LEU A 121 7.20 -10.95 -17.04
CA LEU A 121 6.14 -10.15 -16.43
C LEU A 121 4.92 -10.18 -17.34
N ASN A 122 3.82 -10.78 -16.88
CA ASN A 122 2.60 -10.94 -17.65
C ASN A 122 1.45 -10.18 -16.98
N LYS A 123 0.73 -9.39 -17.79
CA LYS A 123 -0.45 -8.64 -17.33
C LYS A 123 -1.60 -9.60 -17.10
N LEU A 124 -2.20 -9.56 -15.91
CA LEU A 124 -3.33 -10.41 -15.51
C LEU A 124 -4.68 -9.69 -15.65
N THR A 125 -4.73 -8.40 -15.26
CA THR A 125 -5.96 -7.60 -15.30
C THR A 125 -5.84 -6.44 -16.27
N PHE A 126 -6.99 -5.94 -16.76
CA PHE A 126 -7.00 -4.91 -17.79
C PHE A 126 -8.01 -3.81 -17.44
N GLY A 127 -7.50 -2.60 -17.28
CA GLY A 127 -8.29 -1.38 -17.11
C GLY A 127 -8.97 -1.22 -15.74
N GLY A 128 -9.20 0.03 -15.37
CA GLY A 128 -9.76 0.39 -14.08
C GLY A 128 -8.73 0.39 -12.95
N LEU A 129 -9.23 0.28 -11.73
CA LEU A 129 -8.39 0.21 -10.53
C LEU A 129 -8.46 -1.21 -9.99
N ASN A 130 -7.40 -2.00 -10.21
CA ASN A 130 -7.26 -3.37 -9.73
C ASN A 130 -6.14 -3.40 -8.68
N ARG A 131 -6.46 -3.72 -7.42
CA ARG A 131 -5.52 -3.61 -6.29
C ARG A 131 -5.66 -4.77 -5.30
N THR A 132 -4.75 -4.81 -4.35
CA THR A 132 -4.70 -5.76 -3.24
C THR A 132 -4.78 -7.24 -3.68
N PRO A 133 -3.87 -7.69 -4.58
CA PRO A 133 -3.90 -9.08 -5.05
C PRO A 133 -3.60 -10.06 -3.91
N LEU A 134 -4.36 -11.16 -3.86
CA LEU A 134 -4.10 -12.29 -2.96
C LEU A 134 -4.11 -13.59 -3.75
N TRP A 135 -3.09 -14.41 -3.54
CA TRP A 135 -3.06 -15.77 -4.08
C TRP A 135 -4.03 -16.68 -3.34
N SER A 136 -4.73 -17.53 -4.08
CA SER A 136 -5.40 -18.70 -3.48
C SER A 136 -4.35 -19.62 -2.85
N PRO A 137 -4.70 -20.38 -1.79
CA PRO A 137 -3.76 -21.28 -1.12
C PRO A 137 -3.13 -22.33 -2.03
N ASP A 138 -3.80 -22.72 -3.10
CA ASP A 138 -3.30 -23.65 -4.12
C ASP A 138 -2.51 -22.98 -5.25
N GLY A 139 -2.40 -21.65 -5.21
CA GLY A 139 -1.66 -20.83 -6.20
C GLY A 139 -2.32 -20.74 -7.58
N LYS A 140 -3.53 -21.25 -7.76
CA LYS A 140 -4.19 -21.29 -9.07
C LYS A 140 -4.97 -20.04 -9.42
N SER A 141 -5.32 -19.23 -8.43
CA SER A 141 -6.14 -18.03 -8.62
C SER A 141 -5.59 -16.82 -7.88
N ILE A 142 -5.99 -15.64 -8.35
CA ILE A 142 -5.76 -14.36 -7.68
C ILE A 142 -7.13 -13.76 -7.34
N ALA A 143 -7.36 -13.44 -6.06
CA ALA A 143 -8.43 -12.56 -5.64
C ALA A 143 -7.91 -11.11 -5.62
N PHE A 144 -8.75 -10.16 -5.98
CA PHE A 144 -8.37 -8.74 -6.01
C PHE A 144 -9.60 -7.83 -5.91
N PHE A 145 -9.36 -6.61 -5.43
CA PHE A 145 -10.33 -5.51 -5.53
C PHE A 145 -10.30 -4.91 -6.93
N ARG A 146 -11.48 -4.60 -7.46
CA ARG A 146 -11.63 -3.83 -8.69
C ARG A 146 -12.64 -2.70 -8.51
N ARG A 147 -12.28 -1.52 -9.04
CA ARG A 147 -13.22 -0.47 -9.38
C ARG A 147 -13.17 -0.27 -10.90
N THR A 148 -14.29 -0.53 -11.56
CA THR A 148 -14.44 -0.36 -13.00
C THR A 148 -14.56 1.12 -13.37
N LYS A 149 -14.40 1.45 -14.66
CA LYS A 149 -14.52 2.84 -15.15
C LYS A 149 -15.91 3.43 -14.99
N ASP A 150 -16.95 2.59 -14.97
CA ASP A 150 -18.34 2.98 -14.70
C ASP A 150 -18.66 3.05 -13.19
N GLY A 151 -17.65 2.91 -12.34
CA GLY A 151 -17.73 3.12 -10.89
C GLY A 151 -18.17 1.90 -10.07
N LYS A 152 -18.44 0.76 -10.69
CA LYS A 152 -18.75 -0.48 -9.95
C LYS A 152 -17.53 -0.96 -9.20
N THR A 153 -17.74 -1.40 -7.96
CA THR A 153 -16.69 -1.90 -7.08
C THR A 153 -16.99 -3.31 -6.63
N GLY A 154 -15.96 -4.14 -6.46
CA GLY A 154 -16.16 -5.52 -5.98
C GLY A 154 -14.86 -6.27 -5.80
N ILE A 155 -14.99 -7.49 -5.27
CA ILE A 155 -13.92 -8.46 -5.21
C ILE A 155 -14.10 -9.47 -6.33
N PHE A 156 -13.05 -9.66 -7.08
CA PHE A 156 -12.99 -10.56 -8.22
C PHE A 156 -11.96 -11.65 -7.97
N VAL A 157 -12.18 -12.81 -8.61
CA VAL A 157 -11.19 -13.90 -8.65
C VAL A 157 -10.93 -14.25 -10.11
N LYS A 158 -9.67 -14.43 -10.46
CA LYS A 158 -9.22 -14.80 -11.81
C LYS A 158 -8.17 -15.91 -11.73
N PRO A 159 -8.15 -16.88 -12.68
CA PRO A 159 -7.05 -17.82 -12.80
C PRO A 159 -5.72 -17.10 -12.93
N SER A 160 -4.70 -17.53 -12.17
CA SER A 160 -3.39 -16.85 -12.10
C SER A 160 -2.56 -16.98 -13.37
N ASP A 161 -2.93 -17.89 -14.28
CA ASP A 161 -2.35 -18.08 -15.60
C ASP A 161 -3.08 -17.28 -16.71
N GLY A 162 -4.18 -16.60 -16.35
CA GLY A 162 -4.99 -15.83 -17.29
C GLY A 162 -5.86 -16.68 -18.23
N SER A 163 -6.00 -17.97 -18.00
CA SER A 163 -6.69 -18.92 -18.89
C SER A 163 -8.20 -18.73 -19.01
N ASP A 164 -8.82 -17.97 -18.10
CA ASP A 164 -10.27 -17.71 -18.08
C ASP A 164 -10.55 -16.29 -17.60
N ASP A 165 -11.79 -15.85 -17.78
CA ASP A 165 -12.26 -14.55 -17.31
C ASP A 165 -12.39 -14.49 -15.79
N GLU A 166 -12.33 -13.30 -15.25
CA GLU A 166 -12.54 -13.06 -13.84
C GLU A 166 -14.02 -13.21 -13.46
N LYS A 167 -14.26 -13.66 -12.22
CA LYS A 167 -15.59 -13.79 -11.62
C LYS A 167 -15.69 -12.87 -10.42
N MET A 168 -16.74 -12.05 -10.37
CA MET A 168 -17.07 -11.30 -9.17
C MET A 168 -17.61 -12.23 -8.09
N ILE A 169 -17.03 -12.18 -6.91
CA ILE A 169 -17.41 -13.00 -5.75
C ILE A 169 -18.06 -12.17 -4.64
N TYR A 170 -17.88 -10.86 -4.65
CA TYR A 170 -18.48 -9.92 -3.72
C TYR A 170 -18.72 -8.58 -4.43
N ASP A 171 -19.95 -8.06 -4.35
CA ASP A 171 -20.32 -6.74 -4.84
C ASP A 171 -20.18 -5.73 -3.69
N ALA A 172 -19.19 -4.84 -3.79
CA ALA A 172 -18.87 -3.85 -2.77
C ALA A 172 -19.51 -2.50 -3.14
N VAL A 173 -20.84 -2.47 -3.20
CA VAL A 173 -21.60 -1.26 -3.59
C VAL A 173 -21.19 -0.07 -2.70
N ASP A 174 -20.68 0.98 -3.34
CA ASP A 174 -20.32 2.27 -2.72
C ASP A 174 -19.24 2.22 -1.63
N ILE A 175 -18.40 1.17 -1.58
CA ILE A 175 -17.43 0.96 -0.52
C ILE A 175 -16.05 0.68 -1.11
N ARG A 176 -14.98 1.14 -0.41
CA ARG A 176 -13.62 0.64 -0.67
C ARG A 176 -13.39 -0.61 0.16
N VAL A 177 -12.93 -1.65 -0.50
CA VAL A 177 -12.59 -2.91 0.15
C VAL A 177 -11.13 -3.22 -0.12
N TYR A 178 -10.38 -3.53 0.92
CA TYR A 178 -8.99 -3.96 0.82
C TYR A 178 -8.85 -5.41 1.22
N LEU A 179 -8.29 -6.23 0.34
CA LEU A 179 -8.08 -7.64 0.63
C LEU A 179 -6.79 -7.80 1.44
N ASN A 180 -6.90 -8.43 2.60
CA ASN A 180 -5.77 -8.59 3.52
C ASN A 180 -5.23 -10.01 3.57
N HIS A 181 -6.12 -11.00 3.59
CA HIS A 181 -5.71 -12.38 3.77
C HIS A 181 -6.70 -13.36 3.12
N TRP A 182 -6.18 -14.41 2.50
CA TRP A 182 -6.93 -15.60 2.10
C TRP A 182 -6.53 -16.74 3.03
N SER A 183 -7.50 -17.33 3.75
CA SER A 183 -7.21 -18.40 4.71
C SER A 183 -6.57 -19.61 4.02
N ARG A 184 -5.63 -20.28 4.70
CA ARG A 184 -4.90 -21.44 4.13
C ARG A 184 -5.78 -22.61 3.74
N ASP A 185 -6.93 -22.76 4.39
CA ASP A 185 -7.93 -23.78 4.05
C ASP A 185 -8.82 -23.37 2.88
N GLY A 186 -8.62 -22.18 2.33
CA GLY A 186 -9.35 -21.66 1.18
C GLY A 186 -10.76 -21.16 1.46
N LYS A 187 -11.22 -21.17 2.72
CA LYS A 187 -12.63 -20.92 3.04
C LYS A 187 -13.00 -19.47 3.23
N PHE A 188 -12.04 -18.62 3.63
CA PHE A 188 -12.32 -17.24 4.03
C PHE A 188 -11.40 -16.23 3.35
N LEU A 189 -11.97 -15.10 2.98
CA LEU A 189 -11.23 -13.86 2.71
C LEU A 189 -11.48 -12.88 3.85
N LEU A 190 -10.40 -12.32 4.39
CA LEU A 190 -10.43 -11.21 5.32
C LEU A 190 -10.23 -9.93 4.53
N VAL A 191 -11.12 -8.98 4.75
CA VAL A 191 -11.12 -7.71 4.03
C VAL A 191 -11.41 -6.55 4.98
N ASP A 192 -10.81 -5.41 4.72
CA ASP A 192 -11.18 -4.16 5.34
C ASP A 192 -12.26 -3.50 4.51
N ASN A 193 -13.29 -3.01 5.16
CA ASN A 193 -14.43 -2.36 4.57
C ASN A 193 -14.46 -0.90 5.01
N LEU A 194 -13.95 -0.01 4.16
CA LEU A 194 -13.97 1.42 4.43
C LEU A 194 -15.36 1.99 4.09
N THR A 195 -16.12 2.33 5.13
CA THR A 195 -17.46 2.89 4.99
C THR A 195 -17.43 4.36 4.56
N LYS A 196 -18.59 4.91 4.13
CA LYS A 196 -18.74 6.33 3.75
C LYS A 196 -18.38 7.30 4.90
N ASN A 197 -18.43 6.85 6.15
CA ASN A 197 -18.09 7.65 7.33
C ASN A 197 -16.59 7.60 7.66
N SER A 198 -15.76 7.08 6.77
CA SER A 198 -14.29 6.92 6.93
C SER A 198 -13.88 5.99 8.07
N GLN A 199 -14.79 5.15 8.57
CA GLN A 199 -14.45 4.08 9.50
C GLN A 199 -14.20 2.79 8.74
N SER A 200 -13.17 2.07 9.14
CA SER A 200 -12.83 0.77 8.59
C SER A 200 -13.25 -0.34 9.53
N ASP A 201 -14.10 -1.24 9.04
CA ASP A 201 -14.55 -2.44 9.73
C ASP A 201 -13.85 -3.66 9.13
N MET A 202 -13.61 -4.66 9.93
CA MET A 202 -13.09 -5.94 9.44
C MET A 202 -14.24 -6.88 9.06
N LEU A 203 -14.32 -7.21 7.76
CA LEU A 203 -15.26 -8.20 7.23
C LEU A 203 -14.58 -9.52 6.95
N VAL A 204 -15.37 -10.60 7.04
CA VAL A 204 -15.02 -11.93 6.56
C VAL A 204 -16.00 -12.37 5.51
N ILE A 205 -15.48 -12.81 4.36
CA ILE A 205 -16.26 -13.34 3.25
C ILE A 205 -16.03 -14.86 3.20
N SER A 206 -17.10 -15.63 3.35
CA SER A 206 -17.05 -17.09 3.16
C SER A 206 -16.99 -17.40 1.67
N LEU A 207 -16.07 -18.27 1.26
CA LEU A 207 -15.96 -18.76 -0.12
C LEU A 207 -16.67 -20.10 -0.32
N THR A 208 -17.15 -20.71 0.77
CA THR A 208 -17.87 -22.00 0.77
C THR A 208 -19.18 -21.88 1.54
N GLY A 209 -20.17 -22.68 1.20
CA GLY A 209 -21.47 -22.67 1.89
C GLY A 209 -22.23 -21.35 1.71
N ASP A 210 -22.76 -20.82 2.80
CA ASP A 210 -23.37 -19.48 2.81
C ASP A 210 -22.28 -18.42 2.63
N LYS A 211 -22.36 -17.68 1.54
CA LYS A 211 -21.39 -16.65 1.16
C LYS A 211 -21.75 -15.26 1.70
N THR A 212 -22.71 -15.16 2.60
CA THR A 212 -23.06 -13.89 3.24
C THR A 212 -21.88 -13.39 4.05
N PRO A 213 -21.31 -12.20 3.74
CA PRO A 213 -20.26 -11.63 4.54
C PRO A 213 -20.74 -11.27 5.94
N TRP A 214 -19.87 -11.39 6.92
CA TRP A 214 -20.17 -10.91 8.27
C TRP A 214 -19.08 -9.99 8.81
N LYS A 215 -19.48 -9.04 9.62
CA LYS A 215 -18.55 -8.18 10.34
C LYS A 215 -17.88 -8.99 11.45
N TYR A 216 -16.57 -9.16 11.34
CA TYR A 216 -15.81 -9.79 12.40
C TYR A 216 -15.55 -8.79 13.53
N LEU A 217 -15.11 -7.58 13.22
CA LEU A 217 -15.06 -6.45 14.14
C LEU A 217 -16.00 -5.35 13.62
N ASP A 218 -16.78 -4.78 14.52
CA ASP A 218 -17.74 -3.71 14.26
C ASP A 218 -17.75 -2.83 15.51
N THR A 219 -16.69 -2.03 15.67
CA THR A 219 -16.52 -1.15 16.81
C THR A 219 -16.52 0.31 16.37
N PRO A 220 -16.62 1.31 17.26
CA PRO A 220 -16.47 2.72 16.87
C PRO A 220 -15.03 3.13 16.53
N ARG A 221 -14.16 2.16 16.27
CA ARG A 221 -12.73 2.34 15.99
C ARG A 221 -12.42 1.82 14.61
N ASP A 222 -11.30 2.27 14.08
CA ASP A 222 -10.78 1.74 12.83
C ASP A 222 -10.09 0.40 13.09
N GLU A 223 -10.51 -0.63 12.34
CA GLU A 223 -9.85 -1.93 12.32
C GLU A 223 -9.46 -2.30 10.89
N TYR A 224 -8.20 -2.59 10.66
CA TYR A 224 -7.69 -2.97 9.33
C TYR A 224 -6.38 -3.77 9.35
N GLU A 225 -5.88 -4.11 8.14
CA GLU A 225 -4.66 -4.90 7.91
C GLU A 225 -4.68 -6.26 8.59
N SER A 226 -5.82 -6.92 8.55
CA SER A 226 -6.03 -8.20 9.22
C SER A 226 -5.23 -9.34 8.60
N SER A 227 -4.71 -10.26 9.44
CA SER A 227 -3.96 -11.43 9.00
C SER A 227 -4.28 -12.64 9.88
N LEU A 228 -4.62 -13.79 9.27
CA LEU A 228 -4.82 -15.05 10.00
C LEU A 228 -3.51 -15.74 10.30
N SER A 229 -3.40 -16.31 11.49
CA SER A 229 -2.33 -17.22 11.85
C SER A 229 -2.33 -18.45 10.94
N PRO A 230 -1.18 -19.13 10.73
CA PRO A 230 -1.11 -20.29 9.86
C PRO A 230 -2.03 -21.44 10.21
N ASN A 231 -2.41 -21.59 11.48
CA ASN A 231 -3.37 -22.59 11.95
C ASN A 231 -4.83 -22.13 11.87
N GLY A 232 -5.09 -20.89 11.40
CA GLY A 232 -6.42 -20.33 11.23
C GLY A 232 -7.21 -20.03 12.51
N LYS A 233 -6.57 -20.08 13.68
CA LYS A 233 -7.24 -19.88 14.98
C LYS A 233 -7.15 -18.48 15.55
N TRP A 234 -6.25 -17.65 15.01
CA TRP A 234 -5.94 -16.33 15.52
C TRP A 234 -5.90 -15.32 14.37
N VAL A 235 -6.36 -14.12 14.63
CA VAL A 235 -6.27 -13.00 13.70
C VAL A 235 -5.54 -11.85 14.36
N SER A 236 -4.52 -11.33 13.70
CA SER A 236 -3.89 -10.05 14.03
C SER A 236 -4.53 -8.94 13.19
N TYR A 237 -4.64 -7.76 13.76
CA TYR A 237 -5.23 -6.58 13.10
C TYR A 237 -4.69 -5.30 13.73
N LEU A 238 -4.82 -4.19 13.02
CA LEU A 238 -4.61 -2.85 13.57
C LEU A 238 -5.91 -2.32 14.17
N SER A 239 -5.77 -1.54 15.25
CA SER A 239 -6.83 -0.67 15.74
C SER A 239 -6.27 0.60 16.37
N ASP A 240 -7.03 1.70 16.27
CA ASP A 240 -6.72 2.99 16.89
C ASP A 240 -7.32 3.14 18.30
N GLU A 241 -7.83 2.07 18.89
CA GLU A 241 -8.54 2.09 20.18
C GLU A 241 -7.71 2.65 21.35
N ALA A 242 -6.38 2.57 21.27
CA ALA A 242 -5.46 3.13 22.26
C ALA A 242 -5.06 4.60 21.96
N GLY A 243 -5.72 5.25 21.00
CA GLY A 243 -5.40 6.62 20.55
C GLY A 243 -4.33 6.72 19.48
N SER A 244 -3.72 5.59 19.10
CA SER A 244 -2.82 5.44 17.94
C SER A 244 -2.95 4.02 17.41
N TYR A 245 -2.57 3.82 16.15
CA TYR A 245 -2.65 2.51 15.52
C TYR A 245 -1.68 1.51 16.15
N GLN A 246 -2.25 0.45 16.71
CA GLN A 246 -1.52 -0.61 17.39
C GLN A 246 -2.05 -1.97 16.94
N ILE A 247 -1.22 -2.99 17.13
CA ILE A 247 -1.55 -4.35 16.72
C ILE A 247 -2.16 -5.11 17.88
N TYR A 248 -3.25 -5.78 17.56
CA TYR A 248 -3.99 -6.67 18.45
C TYR A 248 -4.11 -8.06 17.83
N VAL A 249 -4.35 -9.05 18.69
CA VAL A 249 -4.69 -10.42 18.30
C VAL A 249 -5.97 -10.84 19.00
N ARG A 250 -6.83 -11.58 18.29
CA ARG A 250 -8.02 -12.24 18.83
C ARG A 250 -8.14 -13.67 18.30
N SER A 251 -8.94 -14.52 18.95
CA SER A 251 -9.30 -15.82 18.41
C SER A 251 -10.19 -15.65 17.17
N PHE A 252 -10.10 -16.59 16.24
CA PHE A 252 -10.90 -16.63 15.02
C PHE A 252 -11.54 -18.01 14.83
N PRO A 253 -12.86 -18.09 14.49
CA PRO A 253 -13.78 -16.97 14.25
C PRO A 253 -14.50 -16.43 15.50
N GLU A 254 -14.27 -16.98 16.71
CA GLU A 254 -15.09 -16.80 17.92
C GLU A 254 -14.96 -15.41 18.57
N LYS A 255 -13.92 -14.64 18.29
CA LYS A 255 -13.61 -13.31 18.86
C LYS A 255 -13.29 -13.32 20.37
N GLU A 256 -12.93 -14.47 20.92
CA GLU A 256 -12.59 -14.60 22.32
C GLU A 256 -11.19 -14.06 22.60
N GLY A 257 -11.02 -13.47 23.78
CA GLY A 257 -9.76 -12.86 24.19
C GLY A 257 -9.37 -11.67 23.31
N LYS A 258 -8.45 -10.86 23.82
CA LYS A 258 -7.79 -9.78 23.09
C LYS A 258 -6.43 -9.55 23.70
N TRP A 259 -5.40 -9.55 22.85
CA TRP A 259 -4.02 -9.31 23.25
C TRP A 259 -3.47 -8.13 22.47
N GLN A 260 -2.99 -7.14 23.17
CA GLN A 260 -2.23 -6.03 22.60
C GLN A 260 -0.79 -6.50 22.34
N ILE A 261 -0.30 -6.28 21.14
CA ILE A 261 1.02 -6.76 20.68
C ILE A 261 2.04 -5.63 20.64
N SER A 262 1.62 -4.45 20.19
CA SER A 262 2.48 -3.26 20.15
C SER A 262 2.00 -2.21 21.15
N ASN A 263 2.95 -1.42 21.69
CA ASN A 263 2.67 -0.30 22.61
C ASN A 263 2.95 1.06 21.95
N ASP A 264 3.19 1.08 20.65
CA ASP A 264 3.54 2.25 19.86
C ASP A 264 2.96 2.07 18.45
N VAL A 265 2.99 3.13 17.64
CA VAL A 265 2.49 3.06 16.26
C VAL A 265 3.12 1.90 15.51
N ALA A 266 2.29 1.03 14.98
CA ALA A 266 2.68 -0.18 14.27
C ALA A 266 1.75 -0.40 13.07
N GLU A 267 2.25 -1.11 12.07
CA GLU A 267 1.59 -1.33 10.78
C GLU A 267 1.91 -2.73 10.24
N GLU A 268 1.08 -3.22 9.34
CA GLU A 268 1.34 -4.38 8.49
C GLU A 268 1.68 -5.67 9.26
N PRO A 269 0.82 -6.16 10.18
CA PRO A 269 1.09 -7.39 10.89
C PRO A 269 1.07 -8.61 9.96
N ARG A 270 2.09 -9.47 10.08
CA ARG A 270 2.22 -10.72 9.33
C ARG A 270 2.74 -11.85 10.19
N TRP A 271 2.08 -12.98 10.15
CA TRP A 271 2.53 -14.18 10.84
C TRP A 271 3.69 -14.85 10.08
N SER A 272 4.66 -15.36 10.81
CA SER A 272 5.64 -16.28 10.23
C SER A 272 4.92 -17.53 9.70
N PRO A 273 5.40 -18.17 8.60
CA PRO A 273 4.75 -19.35 8.04
C PRO A 273 4.65 -20.54 9.01
N ASP A 274 5.54 -20.64 9.98
CA ASP A 274 5.54 -21.66 11.04
C ASP A 274 4.70 -21.28 12.27
N GLY A 275 4.13 -20.04 12.29
CA GLY A 275 3.27 -19.56 13.37
C GLY A 275 3.98 -19.23 14.67
N LYS A 276 5.32 -19.18 14.70
CA LYS A 276 6.11 -18.89 15.91
C LYS A 276 6.37 -17.41 16.13
N PHE A 277 6.21 -16.59 15.10
CA PHE A 277 6.41 -15.15 15.19
C PHE A 277 5.25 -14.40 14.57
N LEU A 278 4.97 -13.23 15.13
CA LEU A 278 4.20 -12.16 14.51
C LEU A 278 5.18 -11.03 14.18
N TYR A 279 5.34 -10.74 12.89
CA TYR A 279 6.12 -9.61 12.41
C TYR A 279 5.23 -8.39 12.21
N TYR A 280 5.79 -7.20 12.36
CA TYR A 280 5.10 -5.96 12.02
C TYR A 280 6.10 -4.85 11.70
N ARG A 281 5.65 -3.85 11.00
CA ARG A 281 6.42 -2.63 10.76
C ARG A 281 6.25 -1.63 11.90
N LYS A 282 7.38 -1.00 12.25
CA LYS A 282 7.44 0.20 13.08
C LYS A 282 8.34 1.21 12.35
N SER A 283 7.73 2.17 11.65
CA SER A 283 8.47 3.07 10.75
C SER A 283 9.29 2.29 9.70
N SER A 284 10.62 2.47 9.68
CA SER A 284 11.55 1.74 8.81
C SER A 284 12.10 0.44 9.40
N GLN A 285 11.49 -0.11 10.45
CA GLN A 285 11.95 -1.32 11.11
C GLN A 285 10.96 -2.46 10.93
N ILE A 286 11.46 -3.69 10.91
CA ILE A 286 10.63 -4.88 11.14
C ILE A 286 10.86 -5.35 12.57
N MET A 287 9.76 -5.48 13.29
CA MET A 287 9.69 -6.05 14.63
C MET A 287 9.30 -7.51 14.55
N ALA A 288 9.82 -8.31 15.46
CA ALA A 288 9.47 -9.72 15.64
C ALA A 288 8.96 -9.95 17.07
N VAL A 289 7.80 -10.58 17.18
CA VAL A 289 7.21 -10.99 18.47
C VAL A 289 7.12 -12.50 18.49
N PRO A 290 7.82 -13.19 19.39
CA PRO A 290 7.62 -14.62 19.56
C PRO A 290 6.21 -14.89 20.09
N VAL A 291 5.52 -15.86 19.51
CA VAL A 291 4.14 -16.19 19.87
C VAL A 291 3.92 -17.69 20.01
N THR A 292 2.92 -18.06 20.81
CA THR A 292 2.37 -19.42 20.81
C THR A 292 0.91 -19.37 20.37
N THR A 293 0.52 -20.32 19.53
CA THR A 293 -0.79 -20.29 18.83
C THR A 293 -1.57 -21.61 18.91
N ASP A 294 -1.08 -22.63 19.63
CA ASP A 294 -1.66 -23.98 19.59
C ASP A 294 -3.00 -24.08 20.32
N LYS A 295 -3.01 -24.01 21.65
CA LYS A 295 -4.21 -24.13 22.50
C LYS A 295 -4.68 -22.76 22.98
N THR A 296 -3.77 -21.95 23.40
CA THR A 296 -3.98 -20.58 23.87
C THR A 296 -3.01 -19.68 23.17
N PHE A 297 -3.38 -18.40 23.04
CA PHE A 297 -2.45 -17.41 22.50
C PHE A 297 -1.59 -16.83 23.62
N SER A 298 -0.32 -16.67 23.36
CA SER A 298 0.57 -15.81 24.16
C SER A 298 1.56 -15.11 23.26
N ALA A 299 2.00 -13.94 23.67
CA ALA A 299 3.00 -13.13 22.98
C ALA A 299 4.14 -12.79 23.92
N GLY A 300 5.38 -12.89 23.42
CA GLY A 300 6.57 -12.41 24.11
C GLY A 300 6.80 -10.91 23.88
N VAL A 301 7.98 -10.45 24.24
CA VAL A 301 8.38 -9.05 24.07
C VAL A 301 8.80 -8.81 22.62
N PRO A 302 8.30 -7.74 21.96
CA PRO A 302 8.74 -7.34 20.63
C PRO A 302 10.25 -7.01 20.60
N VAL A 303 10.95 -7.50 19.60
CA VAL A 303 12.37 -7.20 19.36
C VAL A 303 12.56 -6.64 17.95
N VAL A 304 13.52 -5.75 17.75
CA VAL A 304 13.90 -5.27 16.43
C VAL A 304 14.59 -6.39 15.68
N LEU A 305 13.97 -6.90 14.62
CA LEU A 305 14.55 -7.88 13.71
C LEU A 305 15.39 -7.20 12.63
N LEU A 306 14.81 -6.23 11.93
CA LEU A 306 15.51 -5.45 10.91
C LEU A 306 15.46 -3.96 11.29
N LYS A 307 16.65 -3.32 11.35
CA LYS A 307 16.78 -1.90 11.69
C LYS A 307 16.44 -0.96 10.53
N SER A 308 16.52 -1.47 9.30
CA SER A 308 16.20 -0.71 8.09
C SER A 308 15.43 -1.61 7.13
N PHE A 309 14.23 -1.21 6.80
CA PHE A 309 13.34 -1.90 5.88
C PHE A 309 12.74 -0.86 4.92
N PRO A 310 12.66 -1.15 3.61
CA PRO A 310 12.16 -0.17 2.65
C PRO A 310 10.74 0.30 3.00
N ALA A 311 10.57 1.61 3.11
CA ALA A 311 9.25 2.18 3.26
C ALA A 311 8.52 2.14 1.90
N GLN A 312 7.24 1.84 1.94
CA GLN A 312 6.31 2.10 0.85
C GLN A 312 5.17 2.95 1.41
N ASN A 313 4.93 4.09 0.80
CA ASN A 313 3.67 4.77 1.00
C ASN A 313 2.68 4.13 0.03
N VAL A 314 1.98 3.13 0.52
CA VAL A 314 0.82 2.57 -0.18
C VAL A 314 -0.41 3.08 0.57
N ASP A 315 -1.37 3.68 -0.14
CA ASP A 315 -2.62 4.20 0.45
C ASP A 315 -3.42 3.09 1.14
N SER A 316 -3.05 1.86 0.86
CA SER A 316 -3.77 0.70 1.35
C SER A 316 -3.04 -0.57 0.94
N GLY A 317 -3.06 -1.51 1.82
CA GLY A 317 -2.49 -2.83 1.58
C GLY A 317 -1.08 -2.98 2.14
N ILE A 318 -0.67 -4.21 2.20
CA ILE A 318 0.57 -4.63 2.84
C ILE A 318 1.72 -4.51 1.85
N SER A 319 2.78 -3.83 2.24
CA SER A 319 3.94 -3.50 1.40
C SER A 319 4.96 -4.63 1.25
N TYR A 320 4.79 -5.73 1.98
CA TYR A 320 5.71 -6.87 1.93
C TYR A 320 4.98 -8.21 2.07
N ASP A 321 5.68 -9.26 1.74
CA ASP A 321 5.27 -10.64 1.98
C ASP A 321 6.43 -11.46 2.52
N ILE A 322 6.18 -12.70 2.97
CA ILE A 322 7.17 -13.59 3.57
C ILE A 322 7.22 -14.88 2.76
N THR A 323 8.44 -15.35 2.44
CA THR A 323 8.63 -16.64 1.76
C THR A 323 8.07 -17.79 2.59
N SER A 324 7.56 -18.84 1.95
CA SER A 324 6.91 -19.97 2.63
C SER A 324 7.83 -20.73 3.61
N ASP A 325 9.14 -20.62 3.44
CA ASP A 325 10.18 -21.13 4.37
C ASP A 325 10.48 -20.16 5.53
N GLY A 326 9.91 -18.95 5.50
CA GLY A 326 10.09 -17.92 6.51
C GLY A 326 11.47 -17.26 6.53
N GLN A 327 12.33 -17.49 5.51
CA GLN A 327 13.71 -17.01 5.52
C GLN A 327 13.89 -15.61 4.96
N TYR A 328 12.94 -15.12 4.17
CA TYR A 328 13.05 -13.82 3.51
C TYR A 328 11.73 -13.06 3.57
N PHE A 329 11.86 -11.74 3.66
CA PHE A 329 10.80 -10.80 3.30
C PHE A 329 10.95 -10.43 1.83
N VAL A 330 9.83 -10.32 1.10
CA VAL A 330 9.79 -9.81 -0.27
C VAL A 330 9.06 -8.47 -0.27
N THR A 331 9.70 -7.47 -0.83
CA THR A 331 9.15 -6.10 -0.88
C THR A 331 9.64 -5.39 -2.14
N THR A 332 9.25 -4.13 -2.31
CA THR A 332 9.80 -3.28 -3.36
C THR A 332 10.57 -2.11 -2.75
N GLN A 333 11.58 -1.63 -3.45
CA GLN A 333 12.32 -0.42 -3.08
C GLN A 333 12.58 0.44 -4.32
N PRO A 334 12.78 1.76 -4.21
CA PRO A 334 13.12 2.60 -5.35
C PRO A 334 14.30 2.04 -6.14
N ALA A 335 14.19 2.02 -7.48
CA ALA A 335 15.24 1.51 -8.36
C ALA A 335 16.48 2.40 -8.32
N LYS A 336 16.29 3.70 -8.22
CA LYS A 336 17.32 4.69 -7.89
C LYS A 336 17.16 5.07 -6.43
N GLY A 337 18.24 5.12 -5.67
CA GLY A 337 18.17 5.57 -4.28
C GLY A 337 17.65 7.01 -4.25
N VAL A 338 16.45 7.20 -3.73
CA VAL A 338 15.96 8.54 -3.41
C VAL A 338 16.73 8.97 -2.16
N SER A 339 17.77 9.77 -2.36
CA SER A 339 18.53 10.33 -1.25
C SER A 339 18.00 11.75 -0.98
N TYR A 340 17.16 11.88 0.03
CA TYR A 340 16.73 13.20 0.56
C TYR A 340 17.87 13.88 1.33
N LYS A 341 19.03 14.03 0.68
CA LYS A 341 20.20 14.61 1.36
C LYS A 341 20.13 16.11 1.47
N ASN A 342 19.29 16.77 0.69
CA ASN A 342 19.26 18.22 0.59
C ASN A 342 17.81 18.72 0.56
N ILE A 343 17.60 19.85 1.21
CA ILE A 343 16.42 20.70 1.02
C ILE A 343 16.88 21.81 0.07
N SER A 344 16.12 22.07 -0.98
CA SER A 344 16.38 23.19 -1.87
C SER A 344 15.71 24.46 -1.35
N VAL A 345 16.47 25.54 -1.27
CA VAL A 345 15.99 26.86 -0.87
C VAL A 345 16.31 27.83 -2.01
N VAL A 346 15.28 28.45 -2.58
CA VAL A 346 15.39 29.43 -3.64
C VAL A 346 14.98 30.78 -3.05
N LEU A 347 15.93 31.68 -2.90
CA LEU A 347 15.68 33.04 -2.41
C LEU A 347 15.17 33.92 -3.54
N ASN A 348 14.30 34.88 -3.21
CA ASN A 348 13.72 35.83 -4.17
C ASN A 348 12.99 35.13 -5.36
N TRP A 349 12.48 33.95 -5.15
CA TRP A 349 11.85 33.14 -6.19
C TRP A 349 10.68 33.85 -6.89
N THR A 350 9.96 34.73 -6.19
CA THR A 350 8.87 35.53 -6.78
C THR A 350 9.36 36.49 -7.87
N GLU A 351 10.61 36.94 -7.84
CA GLU A 351 11.17 37.75 -8.91
C GLU A 351 11.51 36.96 -10.16
N GLU A 352 11.97 35.69 -9.99
CA GLU A 352 12.18 34.79 -11.11
C GLU A 352 10.84 34.44 -11.78
N VAL A 353 9.81 34.19 -10.97
CA VAL A 353 8.46 33.92 -11.47
C VAL A 353 7.91 35.11 -12.27
N LYS A 354 8.08 36.35 -11.79
CA LYS A 354 7.65 37.54 -12.54
C LYS A 354 8.38 37.67 -13.89
N ALA A 355 9.66 37.35 -13.91
CA ALA A 355 10.42 37.35 -15.16
C ALA A 355 9.92 36.30 -16.17
N MET A 356 9.59 35.11 -15.72
CA MET A 356 9.04 34.03 -16.56
C MET A 356 7.66 34.39 -17.12
N THR A 357 6.77 34.94 -16.29
CA THR A 357 5.40 35.28 -16.69
C THR A 357 5.27 36.52 -17.55
N THR A 358 6.28 37.41 -17.56
CA THR A 358 6.34 38.60 -18.42
C THR A 358 6.96 38.33 -19.79
N ALA A 359 7.72 37.25 -19.95
CA ALA A 359 8.36 36.89 -21.23
C ALA A 359 7.38 36.30 -22.26
N ASP A 360 6.30 35.66 -21.83
CA ASP A 360 5.28 35.05 -22.71
C ASP A 360 4.24 36.04 -23.25
N ASN A 361 4.33 37.32 -22.89
CA ASN A 361 3.41 38.37 -23.37
C ASN A 361 4.04 39.28 -24.47
N LYS A 362 5.10 38.83 -25.15
CA LYS A 362 5.67 39.55 -26.30
C LYS A 362 5.55 38.80 -27.60
#